data_de199ee7cc44ec9753c9624440c99f3e
#
_entry.id   de199ee7cc44ec9753c9624440c99f3e
#
_cell.length_a   1.000
_cell.length_b   1.000
_cell.length_c   1.000
_cell.angle_alpha   90.00
_cell.angle_beta   90.00
_cell.angle_gamma   90.00
#
_symmetry.space_group_name_H-M   'P 1'
#
loop_
_entity.id
_entity.type
_entity.pdbx_description
1 polymer ?
#
loop_
_entity_poly.entity_id
_entity_poly.type
_entity_poly.pdbx_seq_one_letter_code
_entity_poly.pdbx_strand_id
1 'polypeptide(L)'
;NNYLKCWVMLMARAEGPSWKGGSIYISFNTNADLGEGNNSQQWSTPKLLLNKPGHTVWYPSLQPINNAEDKAKKFTSVNLGQKARLFFKDQFDGKSPYVSEYLVEFKR
;
A
#
# COMPACT_ATOMS: atom_id res chain seq x y z
N ASN A 1 6.54 2.70 8.44
CA ASN A 1 6.77 4.05 7.89
C ASN A 1 7.53 4.90 8.91
N ASN A 2 8.73 5.33 8.53
CA ASN A 2 9.61 6.08 9.45
C ASN A 2 9.12 7.50 9.72
N TYR A 3 8.39 8.10 8.81
CA TYR A 3 7.83 9.44 8.97
C TYR A 3 6.66 9.45 9.95
N LEU A 4 5.75 8.49 9.81
CA LEU A 4 4.58 8.39 10.67
C LEU A 4 4.84 7.63 11.96
N LYS A 5 5.99 6.95 12.08
CA LYS A 5 6.35 6.09 13.21
C LYS A 5 5.33 4.95 13.42
N CYS A 6 4.92 4.34 12.30
CA CYS A 6 3.92 3.26 12.34
C CYS A 6 4.14 2.27 11.20
N TRP A 7 3.51 1.13 11.32
CA TRP A 7 3.39 0.17 10.24
C TRP A 7 2.23 0.54 9.33
N VAL A 8 2.35 0.22 8.06
CA VAL A 8 1.35 0.50 7.04
C VAL A 8 1.00 -0.81 6.33
N MET A 9 -0.28 -1.07 6.20
CA MET A 9 -0.79 -2.23 5.46
C MET A 9 -1.63 -1.76 4.28
N LEU A 10 -1.33 -2.31 3.11
CA LEU A 10 -2.13 -2.09 1.91
C LEU A 10 -3.01 -3.30 1.66
N MET A 11 -4.22 -3.04 1.18
CA MET A 11 -5.19 -4.10 0.88
C MET A 11 -5.86 -3.79 -0.44
N ALA A 12 -5.87 -4.77 -1.35
CA ALA A 12 -6.70 -4.72 -2.53
C ALA A 12 -8.04 -5.37 -2.20
N ARG A 13 -9.13 -4.72 -2.56
CA ARG A 13 -10.47 -5.26 -2.33
C ARG A 13 -10.97 -5.98 -3.56
N ALA A 14 -11.26 -7.27 -3.42
CA ALA A 14 -11.92 -8.05 -4.44
C ALA A 14 -13.43 -8.00 -4.23
N GLU A 15 -14.17 -7.89 -5.32
CA GLU A 15 -15.63 -7.84 -5.28
C GLU A 15 -16.23 -8.97 -6.09
N GLY A 16 -17.19 -9.65 -5.49
CA GLY A 16 -17.93 -10.73 -6.15
C GLY A 16 -17.09 -11.97 -6.42
N PRO A 17 -17.70 -12.96 -7.10
CA PRO A 17 -17.05 -14.26 -7.33
C PRO A 17 -15.92 -14.21 -8.36
N SER A 18 -15.81 -13.13 -9.14
CA SER A 18 -14.76 -12.98 -10.16
C SER A 18 -13.47 -12.36 -9.63
N TRP A 19 -13.42 -12.01 -8.36
CA TRP A 19 -12.25 -11.41 -7.69
C TRP A 19 -11.80 -10.10 -8.35
N LYS A 20 -12.71 -9.38 -8.99
CA LYS A 20 -12.42 -8.08 -9.58
C LYS A 20 -12.67 -6.97 -8.57
N GLY A 21 -11.90 -5.90 -8.67
CA GLY A 21 -12.10 -4.72 -7.84
C GLY A 21 -11.02 -3.69 -8.08
N GLY A 22 -11.43 -2.42 -8.18
CA GLY A 22 -10.56 -1.29 -8.50
C GLY A 22 -10.07 -0.50 -7.29
N SER A 23 -10.22 -1.03 -6.08
CA SER A 23 -9.94 -0.27 -4.87
C SER A 23 -8.75 -0.80 -4.10
N ILE A 24 -7.91 0.12 -3.61
CA ILE A 24 -6.83 -0.17 -2.67
C ILE A 24 -7.11 0.62 -1.40
N TYR A 25 -7.04 -0.06 -0.27
CA TYR A 25 -7.23 0.51 1.06
C TYR A 25 -5.93 0.51 1.83
N ILE A 26 -5.84 1.38 2.82
CA ILE A 26 -4.66 1.51 3.66
C ILE A 26 -5.07 1.53 5.13
N SER A 27 -4.26 0.89 5.96
CA SER A 27 -4.46 0.85 7.41
C SER A 27 -3.13 1.05 8.11
N PHE A 28 -3.18 1.58 9.33
CA PHE A 28 -1.99 1.94 10.11
C PHE A 28 -2.01 1.26 11.47
N ASN A 29 -0.81 0.91 11.96
CA ASN A 29 -0.63 0.35 13.29
C ASN A 29 0.60 1.00 13.93
N THR A 30 0.40 1.66 15.06
CA THR A 30 1.48 2.34 15.79
C THR A 30 2.23 1.44 16.74
N ASN A 31 1.82 0.19 16.90
CA ASN A 31 2.52 -0.76 17.76
C ASN A 31 3.82 -1.20 17.08
N ALA A 32 4.93 -1.09 17.81
CA ALA A 32 6.24 -1.45 17.27
C ALA A 32 6.42 -2.96 17.08
N ASP A 33 5.72 -3.77 17.85
CA ASP A 33 5.84 -5.24 17.86
C ASP A 33 4.70 -5.91 17.11
N LEU A 34 4.85 -5.99 15.78
CA LEU A 34 3.90 -6.73 14.95
C LEU A 34 4.13 -8.23 15.09
N GLY A 35 3.41 -9.00 15.55
CA GLY A 35 3.56 -10.45 15.66
C GLY A 35 3.45 -10.96 17.07
N GLU A 36 3.21 -10.07 18.00
CA GLU A 36 2.99 -10.45 19.39
C GLU A 36 1.55 -10.17 19.82
N GLY A 37 0.85 -11.20 20.23
CA GLY A 37 -0.43 -11.08 20.91
C GLY A 37 -1.51 -10.38 20.11
N ASN A 38 -2.03 -9.31 20.66
CA ASN A 38 -3.24 -8.64 20.18
C ASN A 38 -2.99 -7.54 19.14
N ASN A 39 -1.83 -7.53 18.47
CA ASN A 39 -1.49 -6.48 17.52
C ASN A 39 -2.51 -6.35 16.38
N SER A 40 -3.19 -7.43 16.02
CA SER A 40 -4.22 -7.40 14.99
C SER A 40 -5.38 -6.46 15.31
N GLN A 41 -5.60 -6.18 16.59
CA GLN A 41 -6.69 -5.29 17.03
C GLN A 41 -6.30 -3.81 17.01
N GLN A 42 -5.04 -3.50 16.71
CA GLN A 42 -4.52 -2.14 16.77
C GLN A 42 -4.39 -1.48 15.39
N TRP A 43 -4.83 -2.17 14.35
CA TRP A 43 -4.88 -1.59 13.02
C TRP A 43 -6.04 -0.61 12.93
N SER A 44 -5.79 0.55 12.35
CA SER A 44 -6.84 1.55 12.12
C SER A 44 -7.88 1.00 11.15
N THR A 45 -9.08 1.57 11.19
CA THR A 45 -10.10 1.28 10.18
C THR A 45 -9.53 1.58 8.80
N PRO A 46 -9.62 0.63 7.85
CA PRO A 46 -9.09 0.85 6.52
C PRO A 46 -9.71 2.07 5.85
N LYS A 47 -8.86 2.87 5.21
CA LYS A 47 -9.28 4.04 4.45
C LYS A 47 -9.02 3.80 2.98
N LEU A 48 -9.90 4.31 2.13
CA LEU A 48 -9.72 4.22 0.69
C LEU A 48 -8.51 5.06 0.27
N LEU A 49 -7.53 4.43 -0.35
CA LEU A 49 -6.35 5.10 -0.89
C LEU A 49 -6.52 5.40 -2.37
N LEU A 50 -7.04 4.46 -3.14
CA LEU A 50 -7.18 4.55 -4.58
C LEU A 50 -8.45 3.82 -5.02
N ASN A 51 -9.18 4.43 -5.95
CA ASN A 51 -10.30 3.77 -6.61
C ASN A 51 -10.24 4.03 -8.11
N LYS A 52 -10.20 2.96 -8.91
CA LYS A 52 -10.18 3.00 -10.37
C LYS A 52 -11.39 2.22 -10.91
N PRO A 53 -12.53 2.87 -11.11
CA PRO A 53 -13.72 2.18 -11.64
C PRO A 53 -13.43 1.51 -12.98
N GLY A 54 -13.94 0.30 -13.16
CA GLY A 54 -13.71 -0.49 -14.36
C GLY A 54 -12.37 -1.18 -14.44
N HIS A 55 -11.52 -1.01 -13.42
CA HIS A 55 -10.22 -1.67 -13.33
C HIS A 55 -10.24 -2.79 -12.29
N THR A 56 -9.30 -3.71 -12.42
CA THR A 56 -8.92 -4.65 -11.37
C THR A 56 -7.51 -4.30 -10.93
N VAL A 57 -7.33 -4.02 -9.64
CA VAL A 57 -6.04 -3.63 -9.07
C VAL A 57 -5.64 -4.63 -7.99
N TRP A 58 -4.47 -5.26 -8.15
CA TRP A 58 -3.99 -6.31 -7.27
C TRP A 58 -2.52 -6.10 -6.93
N TYR A 59 -2.10 -6.74 -5.87
CA TYR A 59 -0.71 -6.79 -5.43
C TYR A 59 -0.11 -5.41 -5.17
N PRO A 60 -0.76 -4.57 -4.34
CA PRO A 60 -0.19 -3.27 -4.03
C PRO A 60 1.10 -3.39 -3.24
N SER A 61 2.06 -2.54 -3.55
CA SER A 61 3.36 -2.49 -2.86
C SER A 61 3.80 -1.05 -2.74
N LEU A 62 4.31 -0.67 -1.58
CA LEU A 62 4.92 0.64 -1.36
C LEU A 62 6.43 0.48 -1.36
N GLN A 63 7.10 1.33 -2.13
CA GLN A 63 8.55 1.36 -2.23
C GLN A 63 9.05 2.76 -1.88
N PRO A 64 10.25 2.88 -1.29
CA PRO A 64 10.80 4.19 -0.97
C PRO A 64 11.15 4.99 -2.23
N ILE A 65 11.25 6.31 -2.06
CA ILE A 65 11.74 7.19 -3.11
C ILE A 65 13.24 6.95 -3.31
N ASN A 66 13.67 6.97 -4.58
CA ASN A 66 15.06 6.70 -4.94
C ASN A 66 15.93 7.93 -4.65
N ASN A 67 16.34 8.10 -3.41
CA ASN A 67 17.30 9.11 -3.00
C ASN A 67 18.46 8.45 -2.23
N ALA A 68 19.47 9.24 -1.85
CA ALA A 68 20.67 8.70 -1.22
C ALA A 68 20.35 7.98 0.10
N GLU A 69 19.44 8.51 0.89
CA GLU A 69 19.03 7.89 2.15
C GLU A 69 18.31 6.57 1.91
N ASP A 70 17.40 6.53 0.95
CA ASP A 70 16.67 5.32 0.62
C ASP A 70 17.61 4.25 0.06
N LYS A 71 18.59 4.65 -0.74
CA LYS A 71 19.62 3.71 -1.23
C LYS A 71 20.39 3.07 -0.09
N ALA A 72 20.76 3.86 0.91
CA ALA A 72 21.44 3.33 2.09
C ALA A 72 20.58 2.32 2.85
N LYS A 73 19.27 2.44 2.77
CA LYS A 73 18.31 1.52 3.38
C LYS A 73 17.89 0.39 2.43
N LYS A 74 18.54 0.25 1.28
CA LYS A 74 18.33 -0.83 0.31
C LYS A 74 16.93 -0.87 -0.32
N PHE A 75 16.25 0.27 -0.40
CA PHE A 75 14.94 0.38 -1.06
C PHE A 75 13.93 -0.68 -0.63
N THR A 76 13.84 -0.95 0.66
CA THR A 76 12.88 -1.94 1.16
C THR A 76 11.59 -1.25 1.61
N SER A 77 10.46 -1.95 1.46
CA SER A 77 9.18 -1.44 1.92
C SER A 77 9.11 -1.31 3.46
N VAL A 78 10.10 -1.83 4.18
CA VAL A 78 10.21 -1.69 5.63
C VAL A 78 10.58 -0.26 6.02
N ASN A 79 11.32 0.46 5.18
CA ASN A 79 11.90 1.77 5.50
C ASN A 79 11.29 2.88 4.64
N LEU A 80 9.98 3.09 4.77
CA LEU A 80 9.29 4.15 4.04
C LEU A 80 9.40 5.49 4.77
N GLY A 81 9.55 6.57 4.02
CA GLY A 81 9.52 7.94 4.52
C GLY A 81 8.17 8.62 4.30
N GLN A 82 8.17 9.94 4.24
CA GLN A 82 6.95 10.72 4.00
C GLN A 82 6.35 10.47 2.63
N LYS A 83 7.22 10.26 1.63
CA LYS A 83 6.79 9.98 0.25
C LYS A 83 7.18 8.57 -0.12
N ALA A 84 6.34 7.90 -0.87
CA ALA A 84 6.59 6.54 -1.33
C ALA A 84 5.99 6.36 -2.72
N ARG A 85 6.46 5.35 -3.43
CA ARG A 85 5.90 4.94 -4.71
C ARG A 85 4.98 3.76 -4.47
N LEU A 86 3.75 3.88 -4.96
CA LEU A 86 2.78 2.80 -4.92
C LEU A 86 2.78 2.09 -6.27
N PHE A 87 3.08 0.80 -6.25
CA PHE A 87 2.99 -0.06 -7.43
C PHE A 87 1.86 -1.06 -7.26
N PHE A 88 1.16 -1.35 -8.33
CA PHE A 88 0.15 -2.41 -8.31
C PHE A 88 -0.07 -2.95 -9.71
N LYS A 89 -0.56 -4.19 -9.78
CA LYS A 89 -1.02 -4.76 -11.05
C LYS A 89 -2.36 -4.13 -11.38
N ASP A 90 -2.46 -3.57 -12.58
CA ASP A 90 -3.62 -2.82 -13.03
C ASP A 90 -4.13 -3.45 -14.33
N GLN A 91 -5.43 -3.64 -14.42
CA GLN A 91 -6.06 -4.17 -15.63
C GLN A 91 -7.40 -3.49 -15.85
N PHE A 92 -7.50 -2.76 -16.95
CA PHE A 92 -8.79 -2.25 -17.40
C PHE A 92 -9.60 -3.41 -17.98
N ASP A 93 -10.90 -3.43 -17.72
CA ASP A 93 -11.76 -4.52 -18.14
C ASP A 93 -11.62 -4.81 -19.64
N GLY A 94 -11.34 -6.06 -20.00
CA GLY A 94 -11.14 -6.48 -21.38
C GLY A 94 -9.76 -6.15 -21.97
N LYS A 95 -8.84 -5.59 -21.22
CA LYS A 95 -7.50 -5.22 -21.69
C LYS A 95 -6.42 -6.06 -21.01
N SER A 96 -5.19 -6.01 -21.54
CA SER A 96 -4.05 -6.69 -20.93
C SER A 96 -3.62 -6.01 -19.64
N PRO A 97 -3.14 -6.79 -18.65
CA PRO A 97 -2.66 -6.21 -17.40
C PRO A 97 -1.33 -5.48 -17.59
N TYR A 98 -1.07 -4.52 -16.70
CA TYR A 98 0.18 -3.75 -16.66
C TYR A 98 0.46 -3.33 -15.22
N VAL A 99 1.66 -2.78 -14.98
CA VAL A 99 2.03 -2.25 -13.68
C VAL A 99 1.83 -0.75 -13.69
N SER A 100 1.10 -0.25 -12.69
CA SER A 100 0.89 1.19 -12.50
C SER A 100 1.69 1.67 -11.30
N GLU A 101 2.15 2.92 -11.38
CA GLU A 101 2.90 3.60 -10.33
C GLU A 101 2.24 4.92 -9.98
N TYR A 102 2.07 5.16 -8.68
CA TYR A 102 1.55 6.42 -8.15
C TYR A 102 2.45 6.92 -7.03
N LEU A 103 2.57 8.23 -6.91
CA LEU A 103 3.24 8.83 -5.78
C LEU A 103 2.25 8.95 -4.61
N VAL A 104 2.67 8.50 -3.45
CA VAL A 104 1.89 8.61 -2.21
C VAL A 104 2.64 9.52 -1.25
N GLU A 105 1.94 10.49 -0.67
CA GLU A 105 2.49 11.35 0.36
C GLU A 105 1.71 11.16 1.65
N PHE A 106 2.42 10.83 2.72
CA PHE A 106 1.82 10.68 4.04
C PHE A 106 1.81 12.01 4.77
N LYS A 107 0.73 12.28 5.49
CA LYS A 107 0.57 13.49 6.30
C LYS A 107 0.19 13.10 7.72
N ARG A 108 0.78 13.81 8.67
CA ARG A 108 0.46 13.65 10.08
C ARG A 108 -0.86 14.30 10.44
#